data_f0b3793dd29784caf0fde209e842cf16
#
_entry.id   f0b3793dd29784caf0fde209e842cf16
#
_cell.length_a   1.000
_cell.length_b   1.000
_cell.length_c   1.000
_cell.angle_alpha   90.00
_cell.angle_beta   90.00
_cell.angle_gamma   90.00
#
_symmetry.space_group_name_H-M   'P 1'
#
loop_
_entity.id
_entity.type
_entity.pdbx_description
1 polymer ?
#
loop_
_entity_poly.entity_id
_entity_poly.type
_entity_poly.pdbx_seq_one_letter_code
_entity_poly.pdbx_strand_id
1 'polypeptide(L)'
;MRFQFSVKAIGPAVLALALSLPVLGHAQPAAPAQPSEQDLANFDVKELFAGTCGFCHSDGGRVAGKGPQLMGDQHDDDFLRNRIKNGKQGAMPAFGASFNDQQIDAIIIYIRDLKPR
;
A
#
# COMPACT_ATOMS: atom_id res chain seq x y z
N MET A 1 -71.21 6.27 -28.06
CA MET A 1 -71.64 5.60 -26.83
C MET A 1 -70.62 5.86 -25.73
N ARG A 2 -71.08 6.57 -24.72
CA ARG A 2 -70.24 6.95 -23.58
C ARG A 2 -70.46 5.91 -22.48
N PHE A 3 -69.39 5.33 -21.99
CA PHE A 3 -69.46 4.66 -20.69
C PHE A 3 -68.44 5.31 -19.71
N GLN A 4 -68.98 6.09 -18.81
CA GLN A 4 -68.29 6.58 -17.63
C GLN A 4 -68.41 5.51 -16.54
N PHE A 5 -67.28 5.02 -16.08
CA PHE A 5 -67.27 4.32 -14.80
C PHE A 5 -66.59 5.18 -13.75
N SER A 6 -67.41 5.74 -12.91
CA SER A 6 -67.02 6.41 -11.68
C SER A 6 -66.76 5.36 -10.60
N VAL A 7 -65.52 5.17 -10.19
CA VAL A 7 -65.25 4.34 -9.03
C VAL A 7 -64.70 5.22 -7.91
N LYS A 8 -65.56 5.46 -6.95
CA LYS A 8 -65.16 5.97 -5.65
C LYS A 8 -64.47 4.86 -4.90
N ALA A 9 -63.19 5.02 -4.62
CA ALA A 9 -62.47 4.16 -3.69
C ALA A 9 -62.08 4.99 -2.47
N ILE A 10 -62.74 4.69 -1.38
CA ILE A 10 -62.39 5.12 -0.02
C ILE A 10 -61.34 4.13 0.45
N GLY A 11 -60.11 4.56 0.59
CA GLY A 11 -59.05 3.75 1.19
C GLY A 11 -58.73 4.20 2.61
N PRO A 12 -58.62 3.29 3.57
CA PRO A 12 -58.27 3.64 4.95
C PRO A 12 -56.81 4.03 5.05
N ALA A 13 -56.54 5.11 5.78
CA ALA A 13 -55.20 5.56 6.16
C ALA A 13 -54.55 4.51 7.08
N VAL A 14 -53.59 3.79 6.55
CA VAL A 14 -52.72 2.93 7.36
C VAL A 14 -51.56 3.79 7.88
N LEU A 15 -51.63 4.12 9.15
CA LEU A 15 -50.60 4.80 9.89
C LEU A 15 -49.44 3.80 10.12
N ALA A 16 -48.47 3.78 9.24
CA ALA A 16 -47.26 2.98 9.40
C ALA A 16 -46.35 3.66 10.41
N LEU A 17 -46.33 3.15 11.64
CA LEU A 17 -45.37 3.53 12.67
C LEU A 17 -44.01 2.91 12.32
N ALA A 18 -43.16 3.70 11.70
CA ALA A 18 -41.78 3.28 11.39
C ALA A 18 -40.95 3.28 12.71
N LEU A 19 -40.74 2.10 13.28
CA LEU A 19 -39.76 1.91 14.34
C LEU A 19 -38.34 2.06 13.69
N SER A 20 -37.77 3.23 13.89
CA SER A 20 -36.35 3.46 13.58
C SER A 20 -35.48 2.74 14.61
N LEU A 21 -34.98 1.56 14.25
CA LEU A 21 -33.96 0.89 15.04
C LEU A 21 -32.62 1.63 14.81
N PRO A 22 -31.88 2.01 15.86
CA PRO A 22 -30.55 2.54 15.68
C PRO A 22 -29.67 1.41 15.16
N VAL A 23 -29.16 1.59 13.95
CA VAL A 23 -28.08 0.75 13.41
C VAL A 23 -26.85 1.04 14.27
N LEU A 24 -26.51 0.12 15.17
CA LEU A 24 -25.21 0.14 15.83
C LEU A 24 -24.16 -0.03 14.73
N GLY A 25 -23.55 1.10 14.34
CA GLY A 25 -22.43 1.10 13.44
C GLY A 25 -21.29 0.27 14.04
N HIS A 26 -21.06 -0.92 13.49
CA HIS A 26 -19.86 -1.67 13.79
C HIS A 26 -18.70 -0.83 13.25
N ALA A 27 -17.88 -0.30 14.16
CA ALA A 27 -16.61 0.29 13.80
C ALA A 27 -15.75 -0.84 13.18
N GLN A 28 -15.69 -0.88 11.85
CA GLN A 28 -14.73 -1.74 11.16
C GLN A 28 -13.33 -1.26 11.54
N PRO A 29 -12.43 -2.18 11.93
CA PRO A 29 -11.03 -1.81 12.09
C PRO A 29 -10.57 -1.18 10.80
N ALA A 30 -10.06 0.06 10.90
CA ALA A 30 -9.53 0.77 9.74
C ALA A 30 -8.44 -0.10 9.10
N ALA A 31 -8.64 -0.46 7.84
CA ALA A 31 -7.58 -1.07 7.05
C ALA A 31 -6.35 -0.14 7.12
N PRO A 32 -5.12 -0.67 7.20
CA PRO A 32 -3.93 0.16 7.20
C PRO A 32 -4.01 1.11 6.00
N ALA A 33 -3.92 2.41 6.30
CA ALA A 33 -4.04 3.44 5.29
C ALA A 33 -3.00 3.18 4.20
N GLN A 34 -3.45 3.02 2.96
CA GLN A 34 -2.54 2.96 1.83
C GLN A 34 -1.84 4.32 1.73
N PRO A 35 -0.52 4.35 1.48
CA PRO A 35 0.20 5.61 1.37
C PRO A 35 -0.41 6.45 0.25
N SER A 36 -0.49 7.74 0.51
CA SER A 36 -0.96 8.69 -0.49
C SER A 36 0.07 8.80 -1.64
N GLU A 37 -0.38 9.22 -2.83
CA GLU A 37 0.55 9.52 -3.94
C GLU A 37 1.62 10.54 -3.54
N GLN A 38 1.33 11.42 -2.58
CA GLN A 38 2.27 12.38 -2.04
C GLN A 38 3.39 11.73 -1.21
N ASP A 39 3.11 10.63 -0.51
CA ASP A 39 4.13 9.89 0.25
C ASP A 39 5.14 9.23 -0.69
N LEU A 40 4.70 8.83 -1.88
CA LEU A 40 5.59 8.29 -2.92
C LEU A 40 6.36 9.40 -3.64
N ALA A 41 5.72 10.54 -3.92
CA ALA A 41 6.37 11.67 -4.58
C ALA A 41 7.52 12.25 -3.73
N ASN A 42 7.42 12.14 -2.40
CA ASN A 42 8.44 12.60 -1.46
C ASN A 42 9.44 11.50 -1.06
N PHE A 43 9.28 10.27 -1.57
CA PHE A 43 10.14 9.15 -1.24
C PHE A 43 11.38 9.13 -2.15
N ASP A 44 12.48 9.71 -1.69
CA ASP A 44 13.75 9.73 -2.42
C ASP A 44 14.58 8.49 -2.12
N VAL A 45 14.55 7.52 -3.05
CA VAL A 45 15.32 6.28 -2.95
C VAL A 45 16.83 6.53 -3.03
N LYS A 46 17.29 7.59 -3.73
CA LYS A 46 18.72 7.91 -3.81
C LYS A 46 19.22 8.41 -2.46
N GLU A 47 18.44 9.25 -1.78
CA GLU A 47 18.76 9.69 -0.44
C GLU A 47 18.78 8.52 0.54
N LEU A 48 17.81 7.59 0.42
CA LEU A 48 17.78 6.37 1.20
C LEU A 48 19.07 5.54 1.02
N PHE A 49 19.59 5.44 -0.21
CA PHE A 49 20.85 4.76 -0.51
C PHE A 49 22.10 5.59 -0.20
N ALA A 50 21.98 6.90 -0.02
CA ALA A 50 23.08 7.71 0.54
C ALA A 50 23.23 7.53 2.04
N GLY A 51 22.14 7.23 2.74
CA GLY A 51 22.08 7.04 4.18
C GLY A 51 21.88 5.59 4.59
N THR A 52 20.66 5.21 4.83
CA THR A 52 20.27 3.96 5.49
C THR A 52 20.79 2.70 4.77
N CYS A 53 20.49 2.54 3.50
CA CYS A 53 20.88 1.36 2.71
C CYS A 53 22.37 1.40 2.36
N GLY A 54 22.89 2.60 2.06
CA GLY A 54 24.29 2.82 1.66
C GLY A 54 25.30 2.52 2.77
N PHE A 55 24.87 2.46 4.02
CA PHE A 55 25.71 2.05 5.13
C PHE A 55 26.26 0.62 4.98
N CYS A 56 25.49 -0.25 4.33
CA CYS A 56 25.89 -1.63 4.06
C CYS A 56 26.11 -1.90 2.56
N HIS A 57 25.34 -1.25 1.68
CA HIS A 57 25.42 -1.39 0.23
C HIS A 57 26.12 -0.18 -0.38
N SER A 58 27.44 -0.26 -0.49
CA SER A 58 28.30 0.86 -0.84
C SER A 58 28.02 1.44 -2.23
N ASP A 59 28.39 2.71 -2.43
CA ASP A 59 28.20 3.45 -3.70
C ASP A 59 26.76 3.37 -4.25
N GLY A 60 25.78 3.59 -3.37
CA GLY A 60 24.37 3.52 -3.75
C GLY A 60 23.93 2.13 -4.22
N GLY A 61 24.57 1.07 -3.73
CA GLY A 61 24.27 -0.31 -4.11
C GLY A 61 25.14 -0.87 -5.25
N ARG A 62 26.06 -0.08 -5.81
CA ARG A 62 26.92 -0.50 -6.92
C ARG A 62 28.09 -1.35 -6.50
N VAL A 63 28.53 -1.22 -5.27
CA VAL A 63 29.70 -1.91 -4.72
C VAL A 63 29.30 -2.65 -3.46
N ALA A 64 29.87 -3.81 -3.24
CA ALA A 64 29.72 -4.54 -1.98
C ALA A 64 30.37 -3.75 -0.83
N GLY A 65 29.73 -3.80 0.32
CA GLY A 65 30.24 -3.27 1.58
C GLY A 65 30.06 -4.32 2.67
N LYS A 66 29.39 -3.99 3.76
CA LYS A 66 28.91 -4.98 4.75
C LYS A 66 27.83 -5.92 4.15
N GLY A 67 27.05 -5.41 3.19
CA GLY A 67 26.10 -6.14 2.38
C GLY A 67 26.66 -6.41 0.97
N PRO A 68 25.97 -7.25 0.20
CA PRO A 68 26.38 -7.55 -1.17
C PRO A 68 26.20 -6.34 -2.10
N GLN A 69 26.90 -6.36 -3.25
CA GLN A 69 26.58 -5.50 -4.37
C GLN A 69 25.15 -5.81 -4.86
N LEU A 70 24.39 -4.77 -5.16
CA LEU A 70 23.01 -4.88 -5.67
C LEU A 70 22.93 -4.64 -7.17
N MET A 71 23.85 -3.87 -7.74
CA MET A 71 23.95 -3.70 -9.20
C MET A 71 24.19 -5.04 -9.89
N GLY A 72 23.27 -5.39 -10.81
CA GLY A 72 23.33 -6.66 -11.51
C GLY A 72 22.85 -7.87 -10.70
N ASP A 73 22.16 -7.66 -9.59
CA ASP A 73 21.58 -8.75 -8.81
C ASP A 73 20.62 -9.60 -9.66
N GLN A 74 20.80 -10.93 -9.59
CA GLN A 74 20.08 -11.91 -10.42
C GLN A 74 18.86 -12.53 -9.72
N HIS A 75 18.62 -12.20 -8.45
CA HIS A 75 17.42 -12.66 -7.77
C HIS A 75 16.18 -11.98 -8.38
N ASP A 76 15.02 -12.62 -8.29
CA ASP A 76 13.76 -12.02 -8.72
C ASP A 76 13.28 -10.92 -7.76
N ASP A 77 12.26 -10.19 -8.19
CA ASP A 77 11.71 -9.09 -7.40
C ASP A 77 11.02 -9.56 -6.13
N ASP A 78 10.45 -10.76 -6.12
CA ASP A 78 9.83 -11.34 -4.94
C ASP A 78 10.87 -11.68 -3.87
N PHE A 79 12.03 -12.17 -4.27
CA PHE A 79 13.16 -12.37 -3.36
C PHE A 79 13.62 -11.02 -2.77
N LEU A 80 13.79 -9.99 -3.60
CA LEU A 80 14.22 -8.67 -3.14
C LEU A 80 13.17 -8.05 -2.21
N ARG A 81 11.90 -8.15 -2.55
CA ARG A 81 10.78 -7.70 -1.71
C ARG A 81 10.80 -8.38 -0.35
N ASN A 82 10.88 -9.69 -0.35
CA ASN A 82 10.94 -10.47 0.89
C ASN A 82 12.16 -10.11 1.72
N ARG A 83 13.33 -9.94 1.08
CA ARG A 83 14.58 -9.55 1.73
C ARG A 83 14.50 -8.17 2.37
N ILE A 84 13.91 -7.19 1.70
CA ILE A 84 13.72 -5.85 2.25
C ILE A 84 12.73 -5.89 3.41
N LYS A 85 11.61 -6.57 3.26
CA LYS A 85 10.58 -6.67 4.30
C LYS A 85 11.08 -7.35 5.57
N ASN A 86 11.67 -8.51 5.42
CA ASN A 86 11.99 -9.41 6.54
C ASN A 86 13.46 -9.36 6.96
N GLY A 87 14.33 -8.71 6.17
CA GLY A 87 15.75 -8.65 6.44
C GLY A 87 16.45 -10.01 6.31
N LYS A 88 17.62 -10.10 6.91
CA LYS A 88 18.39 -11.33 7.12
C LYS A 88 18.99 -11.26 8.50
N GLN A 89 18.62 -12.21 9.35
CA GLN A 89 19.08 -12.26 10.73
C GLN A 89 20.60 -12.12 10.82
N GLY A 90 21.07 -11.23 11.65
CA GLY A 90 22.50 -10.97 11.89
C GLY A 90 23.23 -10.22 10.76
N ALA A 91 22.55 -9.89 9.65
CA ALA A 91 23.20 -9.25 8.49
C ALA A 91 22.44 -8.01 7.96
N MET A 92 21.13 -8.09 7.81
CA MET A 92 20.33 -7.00 7.26
C MET A 92 19.06 -6.80 8.11
N PRO A 93 18.77 -5.57 8.59
CA PRO A 93 17.55 -5.29 9.30
C PRO A 93 16.30 -5.54 8.45
N ALA A 94 15.16 -5.78 9.10
CA ALA A 94 13.87 -5.84 8.46
C ALA A 94 13.28 -4.44 8.31
N PHE A 95 12.80 -4.09 7.13
CA PHE A 95 12.24 -2.76 6.82
C PHE A 95 10.74 -2.78 6.54
N GLY A 96 10.06 -3.92 6.67
CA GLY A 96 8.64 -4.05 6.39
C GLY A 96 7.73 -3.20 7.29
N ALA A 97 8.19 -2.80 8.47
CA ALA A 97 7.49 -1.85 9.33
C ALA A 97 7.78 -0.37 8.98
N SER A 98 8.86 -0.11 8.24
CA SER A 98 9.30 1.24 7.87
C SER A 98 8.86 1.67 6.48
N PHE A 99 8.69 0.71 5.56
CA PHE A 99 8.31 0.95 4.18
C PHE A 99 7.08 0.13 3.81
N ASN A 100 6.15 0.76 3.12
CA ASN A 100 5.01 0.09 2.51
C ASN A 100 5.41 -0.60 1.20
N ASP A 101 4.48 -1.35 0.60
CA ASP A 101 4.75 -2.15 -0.60
C ASP A 101 5.18 -1.30 -1.80
N GLN A 102 4.57 -0.12 -1.99
CA GLN A 102 4.89 0.78 -3.10
C GLN A 102 6.29 1.41 -2.94
N GLN A 103 6.68 1.75 -1.72
CA GLN A 103 8.02 2.22 -1.42
C GLN A 103 9.07 1.13 -1.64
N ILE A 104 8.75 -0.12 -1.27
CA ILE A 104 9.61 -1.27 -1.54
C ILE A 104 9.73 -1.51 -3.04
N ASP A 105 8.66 -1.36 -3.81
CA ASP A 105 8.70 -1.44 -5.28
C ASP A 105 9.61 -0.37 -5.88
N ALA A 106 9.53 0.86 -5.40
CA ALA A 106 10.42 1.93 -5.82
C ALA A 106 11.90 1.62 -5.52
N ILE A 107 12.19 1.01 -4.37
CA ILE A 107 13.54 0.54 -4.03
C ILE A 107 14.00 -0.55 -5.01
N ILE A 108 13.15 -1.52 -5.35
CA ILE A 108 13.48 -2.59 -6.30
C ILE A 108 13.75 -2.01 -7.69
N ILE A 109 12.90 -1.10 -8.17
CA ILE A 109 13.11 -0.39 -9.45
C ILE A 109 14.46 0.31 -9.46
N TYR A 110 14.82 1.03 -8.39
CA TYR A 110 16.11 1.68 -8.26
C TYR A 110 17.27 0.66 -8.38
N ILE A 111 17.18 -0.48 -7.71
CA ILE A 111 18.20 -1.54 -7.77
C ILE A 111 18.35 -2.06 -9.20
N ARG A 112 17.25 -2.30 -9.93
CA ARG A 112 17.24 -2.77 -11.32
C ARG A 112 17.86 -1.77 -12.30
N ASP A 113 17.69 -0.48 -12.00
CA ASP A 113 18.19 0.62 -12.84
C ASP A 113 19.64 1.00 -12.56
N LEU A 114 20.31 0.37 -11.59
CA LEU A 114 21.70 0.65 -11.29
C LEU A 114 22.60 0.39 -12.49
N LYS A 115 23.42 1.38 -12.84
CA LYS A 115 24.43 1.31 -13.91
C LYS A 115 25.81 1.63 -13.33
N PRO A 116 26.88 1.14 -13.95
CA PRO A 116 28.22 1.61 -13.65
C PRO A 116 28.31 3.14 -13.78
N ARG A 117 29.16 3.75 -13.00
CA ARG A 117 29.52 5.16 -13.13
C ARG A 117 30.69 5.33 -14.10
#